data_0f50a7c45db96cf6fd47b0b67f0a692d
#
_entry.id   0f50a7c45db96cf6fd47b0b67f0a692d
#
_cell.length_a   1.000
_cell.length_b   1.000
_cell.length_c   1.000
_cell.angle_alpha   90.00
_cell.angle_beta   90.00
_cell.angle_gamma   90.00
#
_symmetry.space_group_name_H-M   'P 1'
#
loop_
_entity.id
_entity.type
_entity.pdbx_description
1 polymer ?
#
loop_
_entity_poly.entity_id
_entity_poly.type
_entity_poly.pdbx_seq_one_letter_code
_entity_poly.pdbx_strand_id
1 'polypeptide(L)'
;MKSNSLNKQNGPDINKFSIYFTKFVVYSLFILFLIVFSTAFSSVSIYLKNINYVNITLIGIYLILTGGFIYGIRKKISKKKMFYAILISGFILRLAWALVTKSTPISDFKTIYDSATNLLAGDNSSFVGLGYFARFPHMTPYVLLFSLIIKFFGSNALFVMKMINVIFSTGAIILVYLICNKIFKDYKKVLLGTFFISILPSAILYVPVYCSENIAIPFYLASIYLFILVVEKKNNCLLLALSGILLCIGHLFRMVAYIILIAYVMYIFIYNKEKIKIKLRNILLILIPFILLFVVFSNSLIKMNITDRNIWDGSEPNITSAVRGSNLESGGSWNPDDAKFIEDLLHTTDKESVAEACKERIIERYTTTPPLELGKFFVRKIATQWSFGDNAGAYWAQLGIDENNVIFDISGKGFLWYQLVYSILLLFIMKGLFNKNEYIDNKIINLFYIILCGFGAMLLILENQCRYAFIINYIFAILPVTAFKSSNEK
;
A
#
# COMPACT_ATOMS: atom_id res chain seq x y z
N MET A 1 -53.46 -19.75 29.47
CA MET A 1 -52.29 -18.89 29.73
C MET A 1 -51.03 -19.67 29.42
N LYS A 2 -50.47 -19.51 28.22
CA LYS A 2 -49.13 -20.01 27.86
C LYS A 2 -48.28 -18.78 27.51
N SER A 3 -47.30 -18.48 28.34
CA SER A 3 -46.36 -17.40 28.18
C SER A 3 -45.43 -17.72 27.01
N ASN A 4 -45.51 -16.92 25.96
CA ASN A 4 -44.50 -16.88 24.88
C ASN A 4 -43.19 -16.31 25.45
N SER A 5 -42.23 -17.19 25.77
CA SER A 5 -40.85 -16.80 25.97
C SER A 5 -40.24 -16.48 24.59
N LEU A 6 -40.20 -15.22 24.26
CA LEU A 6 -39.41 -14.69 23.16
C LEU A 6 -37.93 -15.04 23.38
N ASN A 7 -37.44 -16.00 22.60
CA ASN A 7 -36.01 -16.26 22.45
C ASN A 7 -35.32 -14.96 22.00
N LYS A 8 -34.73 -14.21 22.94
CA LYS A 8 -33.69 -13.27 22.63
C LYS A 8 -32.55 -14.07 22.02
N GLN A 9 -32.42 -14.04 20.69
CA GLN A 9 -31.21 -14.44 20.02
C GLN A 9 -30.08 -13.60 20.63
N ASN A 10 -29.24 -14.24 21.45
CA ASN A 10 -28.02 -13.65 21.97
C ASN A 10 -27.16 -13.24 20.80
N GLY A 11 -27.18 -11.95 20.46
CA GLY A 11 -26.19 -11.35 19.59
C GLY A 11 -24.77 -11.62 20.15
N PRO A 12 -23.74 -11.69 19.33
CA PRO A 12 -22.42 -12.07 19.79
C PRO A 12 -21.98 -11.12 20.91
N ASP A 13 -21.68 -11.67 22.10
CA ASP A 13 -21.08 -10.95 23.22
C ASP A 13 -19.83 -10.24 22.76
N ILE A 14 -19.96 -8.96 22.43
CA ILE A 14 -18.86 -8.13 21.98
C ILE A 14 -18.16 -7.68 23.25
N ASN A 15 -16.89 -8.06 23.42
CA ASN A 15 -16.07 -7.61 24.53
C ASN A 15 -16.06 -6.07 24.54
N LYS A 16 -16.38 -5.44 25.67
CA LYS A 16 -16.38 -3.98 25.82
C LYS A 16 -15.09 -3.35 25.34
N PHE A 17 -13.95 -4.01 25.59
CA PHE A 17 -12.64 -3.57 25.10
C PHE A 17 -12.59 -3.45 23.58
N SER A 18 -13.07 -4.46 22.84
CA SER A 18 -13.05 -4.40 21.36
C SER A 18 -13.88 -3.25 20.79
N ILE A 19 -14.98 -2.89 21.45
CA ILE A 19 -15.80 -1.74 21.06
C ILE A 19 -15.04 -0.41 21.28
N TYR A 20 -14.46 -0.24 22.49
CA TYR A 20 -13.71 0.98 22.80
C TYR A 20 -12.48 1.14 21.89
N PHE A 21 -11.74 0.05 21.68
CA PHE A 21 -10.59 0.04 20.77
C PHE A 21 -11.02 0.41 19.35
N THR A 22 -12.08 -0.21 18.83
CA THR A 22 -12.59 0.11 17.48
C THR A 22 -13.00 1.58 17.36
N LYS A 23 -13.70 2.13 18.36
CA LYS A 23 -14.05 3.55 18.38
C LYS A 23 -12.81 4.45 18.36
N PHE A 24 -11.79 4.14 19.16
CA PHE A 24 -10.54 4.88 19.18
C PHE A 24 -9.89 4.89 17.79
N VAL A 25 -9.77 3.73 17.15
CA VAL A 25 -9.21 3.59 15.79
C VAL A 25 -10.04 4.39 14.77
N VAL A 26 -11.38 4.28 14.81
CA VAL A 26 -12.28 5.00 13.91
C VAL A 26 -12.16 6.53 14.08
N TYR A 27 -12.09 7.04 15.32
CA TYR A 27 -11.91 8.47 15.57
C TYR A 27 -10.54 8.96 15.10
N SER A 28 -9.47 8.19 15.32
CA SER A 28 -8.12 8.52 14.83
C SER A 28 -8.11 8.60 13.30
N LEU A 29 -8.72 7.64 12.62
CA LEU A 29 -8.86 7.65 11.16
C LEU A 29 -9.73 8.82 10.68
N PHE A 30 -10.77 9.17 11.40
CA PHE A 30 -11.61 10.31 11.02
C PHE A 30 -10.81 11.61 11.04
N ILE A 31 -10.00 11.85 12.07
CA ILE A 31 -9.12 13.02 12.15
C ILE A 31 -8.11 13.02 10.99
N LEU A 32 -7.47 11.87 10.74
CA LEU A 32 -6.54 11.72 9.62
C LEU A 32 -7.22 12.05 8.29
N PHE A 33 -8.37 11.45 8.01
CA PHE A 33 -9.08 11.69 6.76
C PHE A 33 -9.67 13.09 6.63
N LEU A 34 -9.98 13.77 7.74
CA LEU A 34 -10.40 15.16 7.70
C LEU A 34 -9.27 16.07 7.17
N ILE A 35 -8.05 15.89 7.66
CA ILE A 35 -6.86 16.61 7.19
C ILE A 35 -6.60 16.30 5.71
N VAL A 36 -6.56 15.01 5.37
CA VAL A 36 -6.28 14.53 4.01
C VAL A 36 -7.32 15.01 3.01
N PHE A 37 -8.61 14.89 3.35
CA PHE A 37 -9.71 15.33 2.49
C PHE A 37 -9.69 16.84 2.27
N SER A 38 -9.50 17.62 3.33
CA SER A 38 -9.44 19.09 3.22
C SER A 38 -8.33 19.53 2.27
N THR A 39 -7.14 18.90 2.36
CA THR A 39 -6.01 19.20 1.48
C THR A 39 -6.28 18.74 0.05
N ALA A 40 -6.78 17.51 -0.12
CA ALA A 40 -7.08 16.96 -1.43
C ALA A 40 -8.17 17.76 -2.17
N PHE A 41 -9.22 18.15 -1.47
CA PHE A 41 -10.32 18.93 -2.02
C PHE A 41 -9.89 20.38 -2.37
N SER A 42 -9.06 21.01 -1.53
CA SER A 42 -8.47 22.32 -1.84
C SER A 42 -7.68 22.28 -3.13
N SER A 43 -6.91 21.20 -3.36
CA SER A 43 -6.17 21.00 -4.61
C SER A 43 -7.12 20.89 -5.82
N VAL A 44 -8.24 20.16 -5.70
CA VAL A 44 -9.26 20.10 -6.77
C VAL A 44 -9.75 21.50 -7.15
N SER A 45 -10.04 22.36 -6.16
CA SER A 45 -10.56 23.71 -6.41
C SER A 45 -9.59 24.61 -7.19
N ILE A 46 -8.28 24.42 -6.97
CA ILE A 46 -7.22 25.13 -7.70
C ILE A 46 -7.16 24.66 -9.16
N TYR A 47 -7.21 23.35 -9.40
CA TYR A 47 -7.08 22.76 -10.73
C TYR A 47 -8.35 22.87 -11.59
N LEU A 48 -9.53 23.10 -10.98
CA LEU A 48 -10.77 23.40 -11.70
C LEU A 48 -10.65 24.68 -12.58
N LYS A 49 -9.74 25.59 -12.23
CA LYS A 49 -9.50 26.81 -13.02
C LYS A 49 -8.75 26.56 -14.33
N ASN A 50 -8.08 25.39 -14.45
CA ASN A 50 -7.22 25.04 -15.59
C ASN A 50 -7.65 23.72 -16.23
N ILE A 51 -8.94 23.59 -16.58
CA ILE A 51 -9.46 22.39 -17.25
C ILE A 51 -8.85 22.31 -18.66
N ASN A 52 -8.34 21.14 -19.01
CA ASN A 52 -7.73 20.86 -20.30
C ASN A 52 -8.27 19.56 -20.92
N TYR A 53 -7.91 19.31 -22.18
CA TYR A 53 -8.41 18.15 -22.92
C TYR A 53 -8.07 16.80 -22.25
N VAL A 54 -6.93 16.68 -21.56
CA VAL A 54 -6.51 15.44 -20.86
C VAL A 54 -7.50 15.13 -19.73
N ASN A 55 -7.81 16.14 -18.89
CA ASN A 55 -8.79 15.98 -17.81
C ASN A 55 -10.18 15.65 -18.34
N ILE A 56 -10.64 16.36 -19.40
CA ILE A 56 -11.96 16.13 -20.00
C ILE A 56 -12.06 14.69 -20.52
N THR A 57 -11.04 14.21 -21.23
CA THR A 57 -11.00 12.84 -21.78
C THR A 57 -11.04 11.80 -20.66
N LEU A 58 -10.18 11.94 -19.63
CA LEU A 58 -10.11 10.99 -18.53
C LEU A 58 -11.38 10.98 -17.68
N ILE A 59 -11.92 12.16 -17.35
CA ILE A 59 -13.19 12.26 -16.63
C ILE A 59 -14.32 11.64 -17.47
N GLY A 60 -14.34 11.89 -18.78
CA GLY A 60 -15.32 11.29 -19.70
C GLY A 60 -15.26 9.76 -19.69
N ILE A 61 -14.07 9.18 -19.77
CA ILE A 61 -13.87 7.71 -19.66
C ILE A 61 -14.42 7.19 -18.33
N TYR A 62 -14.11 7.87 -17.21
CA TYR A 62 -14.59 7.46 -15.89
C TYR A 62 -16.11 7.57 -15.74
N LEU A 63 -16.72 8.59 -16.33
CA LEU A 63 -18.19 8.72 -16.37
C LEU A 63 -18.85 7.59 -17.17
N ILE A 64 -18.27 7.21 -18.31
CA ILE A 64 -18.75 6.07 -19.12
C ILE A 64 -18.65 4.77 -18.33
N LEU A 65 -17.50 4.50 -17.70
CA LEU A 65 -17.31 3.29 -16.90
C LEU A 65 -18.26 3.23 -15.70
N THR A 66 -18.44 4.36 -15.01
CA THR A 66 -19.35 4.47 -13.87
C THR A 66 -20.80 4.33 -14.32
N GLY A 67 -21.18 4.95 -15.44
CA GLY A 67 -22.52 4.81 -16.05
C GLY A 67 -22.80 3.36 -16.45
N GLY A 68 -21.83 2.70 -17.08
CA GLY A 68 -21.92 1.26 -17.41
C GLY A 68 -22.08 0.37 -16.19
N PHE A 69 -21.32 0.64 -15.11
CA PHE A 69 -21.46 -0.07 -13.83
C PHE A 69 -22.87 0.12 -13.24
N ILE A 70 -23.35 1.37 -13.12
CA ILE A 70 -24.68 1.69 -12.59
C ILE A 70 -25.78 1.05 -13.45
N TYR A 71 -25.66 1.13 -14.77
CA TYR A 71 -26.59 0.47 -15.70
C TYR A 71 -26.66 -1.04 -15.46
N GLY A 72 -25.50 -1.70 -15.35
CA GLY A 72 -25.43 -3.13 -15.08
C GLY A 72 -26.10 -3.54 -13.75
N ILE A 73 -25.90 -2.74 -12.69
CA ILE A 73 -26.58 -2.96 -11.39
C ILE A 73 -28.09 -2.76 -11.50
N ARG A 74 -28.55 -1.69 -12.20
CA ARG A 74 -29.98 -1.40 -12.41
C ARG A 74 -30.68 -2.46 -13.26
N LYS A 75 -30.04 -2.94 -14.31
CA LYS A 75 -30.55 -4.02 -15.19
C LYS A 75 -30.40 -5.41 -14.58
N LYS A 76 -29.90 -5.52 -13.31
CA LYS A 76 -29.73 -6.78 -12.58
C LYS A 76 -28.89 -7.80 -13.38
N ILE A 77 -27.87 -7.34 -14.10
CA ILE A 77 -26.92 -8.22 -14.78
C ILE A 77 -26.27 -9.14 -13.73
N SER A 78 -26.08 -10.42 -14.06
CA SER A 78 -25.57 -11.41 -13.10
C SER A 78 -24.21 -11.00 -12.53
N LYS A 79 -23.97 -11.30 -11.25
CA LYS A 79 -22.73 -11.02 -10.53
C LYS A 79 -21.49 -11.45 -11.32
N LYS A 80 -21.55 -12.65 -11.94
CA LYS A 80 -20.44 -13.22 -12.72
C LYS A 80 -20.12 -12.37 -13.96
N LYS A 81 -21.15 -11.98 -14.75
CA LYS A 81 -20.95 -11.13 -15.93
C LYS A 81 -20.42 -9.76 -15.55
N MET A 82 -20.94 -9.13 -14.49
CA MET A 82 -20.46 -7.86 -13.98
C MET A 82 -19.00 -7.94 -13.51
N PHE A 83 -18.65 -9.01 -12.78
CA PHE A 83 -17.27 -9.22 -12.35
C PHE A 83 -16.30 -9.27 -13.55
N TYR A 84 -16.62 -10.06 -14.58
CA TYR A 84 -15.76 -10.13 -15.76
C TYR A 84 -15.71 -8.81 -16.53
N ALA A 85 -16.80 -8.08 -16.64
CA ALA A 85 -16.80 -6.76 -17.27
C ALA A 85 -15.87 -5.78 -16.54
N ILE A 86 -15.92 -5.76 -15.20
CA ILE A 86 -15.05 -4.93 -14.36
C ILE A 86 -13.57 -5.37 -14.50
N LEU A 87 -13.31 -6.67 -14.48
CA LEU A 87 -11.95 -7.21 -14.59
C LEU A 87 -11.33 -6.88 -15.95
N ILE A 88 -12.08 -7.10 -17.03
CA ILE A 88 -11.63 -6.82 -18.40
C ILE A 88 -11.39 -5.32 -18.60
N SER A 89 -12.31 -4.47 -18.15
CA SER A 89 -12.12 -3.02 -18.25
C SER A 89 -10.89 -2.56 -17.43
N GLY A 90 -10.71 -3.07 -16.21
CA GLY A 90 -9.54 -2.80 -15.41
C GLY A 90 -8.21 -3.29 -16.01
N PHE A 91 -8.22 -4.45 -16.66
CA PHE A 91 -7.08 -4.97 -17.43
C PHE A 91 -6.76 -4.06 -18.63
N ILE A 92 -7.78 -3.69 -19.43
CA ILE A 92 -7.60 -2.82 -20.60
C ILE A 92 -7.01 -1.46 -20.20
N LEU A 93 -7.49 -0.84 -19.13
CA LEU A 93 -6.95 0.43 -18.64
C LEU A 93 -5.46 0.33 -18.29
N ARG A 94 -5.06 -0.75 -17.59
CA ARG A 94 -3.67 -1.01 -17.19
C ARG A 94 -2.78 -1.29 -18.40
N LEU A 95 -3.24 -2.15 -19.29
CA LEU A 95 -2.52 -2.50 -20.50
C LEU A 95 -2.34 -1.29 -21.41
N ALA A 96 -3.41 -0.53 -21.66
CA ALA A 96 -3.36 0.68 -22.50
C ALA A 96 -2.35 1.69 -21.92
N TRP A 97 -2.39 1.94 -20.60
CA TRP A 97 -1.46 2.85 -19.96
C TRP A 97 -0.01 2.35 -20.02
N ALA A 98 0.23 1.05 -19.80
CA ALA A 98 1.55 0.45 -19.92
C ALA A 98 2.15 0.53 -21.33
N LEU A 99 1.29 0.42 -22.37
CA LEU A 99 1.71 0.49 -23.78
C LEU A 99 1.96 1.93 -24.24
N VAL A 100 1.09 2.86 -23.82
CA VAL A 100 1.18 4.28 -24.23
C VAL A 100 2.35 4.98 -23.56
N THR A 101 2.67 4.60 -22.29
CA THR A 101 3.73 5.24 -21.51
C THR A 101 5.08 4.63 -21.87
N LYS A 102 5.97 5.44 -22.46
CA LYS A 102 7.35 5.06 -22.83
C LYS A 102 8.29 5.23 -21.62
N SER A 103 7.89 4.79 -20.43
CA SER A 103 8.69 4.94 -19.21
C SER A 103 10.04 4.23 -19.33
N THR A 104 11.05 4.85 -18.73
CA THR A 104 12.41 4.30 -18.55
C THR A 104 12.75 4.28 -17.06
N PRO A 105 13.63 3.40 -16.60
CA PRO A 105 14.11 3.44 -15.22
C PRO A 105 14.89 4.73 -14.95
N ILE A 106 14.56 5.42 -13.86
CA ILE A 106 15.22 6.66 -13.42
C ILE A 106 15.42 6.63 -11.91
N SER A 107 16.30 7.47 -11.38
CA SER A 107 16.59 7.54 -9.94
C SER A 107 16.91 6.13 -9.37
N ASP A 108 16.33 5.75 -8.24
CA ASP A 108 16.49 4.43 -7.62
C ASP A 108 16.20 3.26 -8.59
N PHE A 109 15.20 3.43 -9.48
CA PHE A 109 14.85 2.39 -10.44
C PHE A 109 15.93 2.18 -11.50
N LYS A 110 16.67 3.25 -11.86
CA LYS A 110 17.85 3.16 -12.72
C LYS A 110 18.98 2.42 -12.01
N THR A 111 19.24 2.76 -10.74
CA THR A 111 20.24 2.06 -9.92
C THR A 111 19.93 0.56 -9.82
N ILE A 112 18.64 0.19 -9.65
CA ILE A 112 18.20 -1.20 -9.65
C ILE A 112 18.49 -1.88 -10.98
N TYR A 113 18.14 -1.24 -12.10
CA TYR A 113 18.34 -1.81 -13.44
C TYR A 113 19.82 -1.97 -13.79
N ASP A 114 20.62 -0.92 -13.54
CA ASP A 114 22.06 -0.92 -13.81
C ASP A 114 22.78 -2.00 -12.98
N SER A 115 22.47 -2.09 -11.68
CA SER A 115 23.05 -3.11 -10.80
C SER A 115 22.58 -4.53 -11.12
N ALA A 116 21.36 -4.68 -11.65
CA ALA A 116 20.89 -5.97 -12.15
C ALA A 116 21.70 -6.42 -13.38
N THR A 117 22.08 -5.48 -14.25
CA THR A 117 22.92 -5.74 -15.41
C THR A 117 24.37 -6.05 -15.00
N ASN A 118 24.92 -5.26 -14.06
CA ASN A 118 26.27 -5.45 -13.53
C ASN A 118 26.43 -6.82 -12.83
N LEU A 119 25.43 -7.22 -12.06
CA LEU A 119 25.41 -8.52 -11.39
C LEU A 119 25.47 -9.70 -12.40
N LEU A 120 24.82 -9.56 -13.56
CA LEU A 120 24.92 -10.57 -14.65
C LEU A 120 26.31 -10.61 -15.29
N ALA A 121 27.05 -9.50 -15.26
CA ALA A 121 28.44 -9.41 -15.70
C ALA A 121 29.44 -9.89 -14.62
N GLY A 122 28.96 -10.31 -13.44
CA GLY A 122 29.79 -10.78 -12.33
C GLY A 122 30.21 -9.69 -11.34
N ASP A 123 29.75 -8.46 -11.51
CA ASP A 123 30.02 -7.33 -10.59
C ASP A 123 28.95 -7.24 -9.51
N ASN A 124 29.36 -7.55 -8.27
CA ASN A 124 28.50 -7.44 -7.07
C ASN A 124 28.88 -6.25 -6.16
N SER A 125 29.70 -5.31 -6.62
CA SER A 125 30.22 -4.16 -5.84
C SER A 125 29.11 -3.34 -5.19
N SER A 126 27.95 -3.20 -5.83
CA SER A 126 26.80 -2.49 -5.29
C SER A 126 26.16 -3.17 -4.06
N PHE A 127 26.47 -4.45 -3.78
CA PHE A 127 25.82 -5.25 -2.73
C PHE A 127 26.73 -5.49 -1.52
N VAL A 128 27.95 -4.99 -1.53
CA VAL A 128 28.94 -5.20 -0.47
C VAL A 128 29.49 -3.87 0.06
N GLY A 129 30.01 -3.87 1.28
CA GLY A 129 30.63 -2.72 1.92
C GLY A 129 29.66 -1.53 2.10
N LEU A 130 29.95 -0.39 1.45
CA LEU A 130 29.10 0.81 1.41
C LEU A 130 28.37 0.97 0.07
N GLY A 131 28.32 -0.06 -0.77
CA GLY A 131 27.55 -0.04 -2.01
C GLY A 131 26.06 0.21 -1.75
N TYR A 132 25.35 0.69 -2.77
CA TYR A 132 23.96 1.14 -2.63
C TYR A 132 23.04 0.07 -2.01
N PHE A 133 23.15 -1.19 -2.48
CA PHE A 133 22.34 -2.30 -1.92
C PHE A 133 22.97 -2.94 -0.67
N ALA A 134 24.20 -2.61 -0.32
CA ALA A 134 24.73 -2.90 1.01
C ALA A 134 24.17 -1.93 2.07
N ARG A 135 23.92 -0.68 1.70
CA ARG A 135 23.22 0.32 2.53
C ARG A 135 21.73 0.00 2.66
N PHE A 136 21.09 -0.42 1.55
CA PHE A 136 19.66 -0.72 1.45
C PHE A 136 19.38 -2.16 0.98
N PRO A 137 19.81 -3.18 1.74
CA PRO A 137 19.82 -4.58 1.27
C PRO A 137 18.42 -5.16 1.05
N HIS A 138 17.41 -4.54 1.63
CA HIS A 138 16.00 -4.90 1.42
C HIS A 138 15.53 -4.72 -0.04
N MET A 139 16.27 -4.02 -0.89
CA MET A 139 15.97 -3.85 -2.31
C MET A 139 16.58 -4.97 -3.18
N THR A 140 17.55 -5.73 -2.66
CA THR A 140 18.25 -6.81 -3.38
C THR A 140 17.31 -7.83 -4.03
N PRO A 141 16.21 -8.31 -3.39
CA PRO A 141 15.31 -9.26 -4.04
C PRO A 141 14.71 -8.75 -5.35
N TYR A 142 14.45 -7.45 -5.44
CA TYR A 142 13.90 -6.84 -6.65
C TYR A 142 14.97 -6.69 -7.75
N VAL A 143 16.22 -6.40 -7.37
CA VAL A 143 17.36 -6.40 -8.31
C VAL A 143 17.55 -7.80 -8.91
N LEU A 144 17.47 -8.86 -8.09
CA LEU A 144 17.59 -10.25 -8.56
C LEU A 144 16.47 -10.62 -9.54
N LEU A 145 15.24 -10.19 -9.29
CA LEU A 145 14.15 -10.39 -10.23
C LEU A 145 14.44 -9.67 -11.56
N PHE A 146 14.95 -8.44 -11.52
CA PHE A 146 15.35 -7.72 -12.72
C PHE A 146 16.48 -8.43 -13.46
N SER A 147 17.50 -8.93 -12.76
CA SER A 147 18.58 -9.70 -13.35
C SER A 147 18.06 -10.94 -14.10
N LEU A 148 17.12 -11.68 -13.49
CA LEU A 148 16.51 -12.83 -14.16
C LEU A 148 15.75 -12.41 -15.43
N ILE A 149 14.99 -11.32 -15.39
CA ILE A 149 14.25 -10.83 -16.56
C ILE A 149 15.21 -10.36 -17.64
N ILE A 150 16.28 -9.62 -17.30
CA ILE A 150 17.31 -9.20 -18.26
C ILE A 150 18.00 -10.42 -18.88
N LYS A 151 18.35 -11.43 -18.08
CA LYS A 151 18.98 -12.66 -18.54
C LYS A 151 18.16 -13.41 -19.59
N PHE A 152 16.84 -13.49 -19.40
CA PHE A 152 15.98 -14.27 -20.31
C PHE A 152 15.43 -13.44 -21.47
N PHE A 153 15.26 -12.12 -21.34
CA PHE A 153 14.57 -11.29 -22.32
C PHE A 153 15.44 -10.19 -22.94
N GLY A 154 16.68 -9.98 -22.45
CA GLY A 154 17.62 -9.02 -23.01
C GLY A 154 17.04 -7.61 -23.15
N SER A 155 17.10 -7.06 -24.36
CA SER A 155 16.58 -5.73 -24.70
C SER A 155 15.08 -5.55 -24.45
N ASN A 156 14.31 -6.64 -24.38
CA ASN A 156 12.88 -6.60 -24.10
C ASN A 156 12.56 -6.62 -22.59
N ALA A 157 13.55 -6.64 -21.70
CA ALA A 157 13.37 -6.78 -20.26
C ALA A 157 12.45 -5.72 -19.66
N LEU A 158 12.57 -4.47 -20.08
CA LEU A 158 11.72 -3.37 -19.59
C LEU A 158 10.26 -3.54 -20.01
N PHE A 159 10.04 -3.98 -21.25
CA PHE A 159 8.67 -4.28 -21.73
C PHE A 159 8.06 -5.45 -20.92
N VAL A 160 8.82 -6.53 -20.74
CA VAL A 160 8.38 -7.71 -19.98
C VAL A 160 8.05 -7.33 -18.54
N MET A 161 8.87 -6.48 -17.89
CA MET A 161 8.58 -6.00 -16.53
C MET A 161 7.27 -5.23 -16.47
N LYS A 162 6.98 -4.36 -17.43
CA LYS A 162 5.68 -3.67 -17.52
C LYS A 162 4.52 -4.66 -17.68
N MET A 163 4.68 -5.70 -18.49
CA MET A 163 3.65 -6.74 -18.64
C MET A 163 3.44 -7.56 -17.36
N ILE A 164 4.51 -7.86 -16.63
CA ILE A 164 4.41 -8.46 -15.29
C ILE A 164 3.60 -7.54 -14.36
N ASN A 165 3.88 -6.24 -14.34
CA ASN A 165 3.13 -5.27 -13.53
C ASN A 165 1.64 -5.22 -13.93
N VAL A 166 1.30 -5.30 -15.24
CA VAL A 166 -0.10 -5.39 -15.73
C VAL A 166 -0.79 -6.62 -15.13
N ILE A 167 -0.13 -7.79 -15.17
CA ILE A 167 -0.67 -9.06 -14.67
C ILE A 167 -0.88 -8.98 -13.14
N PHE A 168 0.12 -8.54 -12.40
CA PHE A 168 0.06 -8.44 -10.94
C PHE A 168 -0.97 -7.42 -10.47
N SER A 169 -1.01 -6.23 -11.09
CA SER A 169 -2.03 -5.21 -10.77
C SER A 169 -3.45 -5.65 -11.13
N THR A 170 -3.61 -6.45 -12.20
CA THR A 170 -4.90 -7.07 -12.53
C THR A 170 -5.27 -8.18 -11.53
N GLY A 171 -4.29 -8.98 -11.11
CA GLY A 171 -4.44 -9.96 -10.04
C GLY A 171 -4.92 -9.34 -8.72
N ALA A 172 -4.48 -8.12 -8.41
CA ALA A 172 -4.97 -7.38 -7.25
C ALA A 172 -6.48 -7.08 -7.32
N ILE A 173 -7.06 -6.87 -8.52
CA ILE A 173 -8.51 -6.71 -8.69
C ILE A 173 -9.24 -7.99 -8.26
N ILE A 174 -8.72 -9.15 -8.66
CA ILE A 174 -9.30 -10.47 -8.30
C ILE A 174 -9.24 -10.67 -6.79
N LEU A 175 -8.09 -10.36 -6.17
CA LEU A 175 -7.90 -10.52 -4.73
C LEU A 175 -8.81 -9.57 -3.93
N VAL A 176 -8.97 -8.33 -4.35
CA VAL A 176 -9.91 -7.38 -3.72
C VAL A 176 -11.36 -7.88 -3.88
N TYR A 177 -11.75 -8.43 -5.03
CA TYR A 177 -13.06 -9.08 -5.20
C TYR A 177 -13.26 -10.21 -4.18
N LEU A 178 -12.28 -11.10 -4.02
CA LEU A 178 -12.33 -12.21 -3.08
C LEU A 178 -12.43 -11.72 -1.63
N ILE A 179 -11.67 -10.69 -1.26
CA ILE A 179 -11.70 -10.06 0.06
C ILE A 179 -13.06 -9.40 0.30
N CYS A 180 -13.52 -8.56 -0.62
CA CYS A 180 -14.83 -7.91 -0.51
C CYS A 180 -15.98 -8.92 -0.39
N ASN A 181 -15.88 -10.07 -1.07
CA ASN A 181 -16.87 -11.15 -0.95
C ASN A 181 -16.87 -11.84 0.44
N LYS A 182 -15.81 -11.65 1.24
CA LYS A 182 -15.79 -12.10 2.65
C LYS A 182 -16.26 -11.00 3.60
N ILE A 183 -15.96 -9.73 3.29
CA ILE A 183 -16.36 -8.58 4.10
C ILE A 183 -17.87 -8.31 3.97
N PHE A 184 -18.36 -8.24 2.72
CA PHE A 184 -19.72 -7.78 2.45
C PHE A 184 -20.65 -8.94 2.02
N LYS A 185 -21.83 -9.01 2.65
CA LYS A 185 -22.87 -9.98 2.29
C LYS A 185 -23.63 -9.58 1.02
N ASP A 186 -23.75 -8.27 0.76
CA ASP A 186 -24.42 -7.73 -0.44
C ASP A 186 -23.48 -7.78 -1.65
N TYR A 187 -23.88 -8.51 -2.69
CA TYR A 187 -23.09 -8.65 -3.90
C TYR A 187 -22.84 -7.32 -4.63
N LYS A 188 -23.71 -6.31 -4.46
CA LYS A 188 -23.53 -4.98 -5.03
C LYS A 188 -22.35 -4.27 -4.38
N LYS A 189 -22.23 -4.40 -3.05
CA LYS A 189 -21.06 -3.90 -2.32
C LYS A 189 -19.77 -4.60 -2.75
N VAL A 190 -19.82 -5.93 -2.96
CA VAL A 190 -18.67 -6.68 -3.48
C VAL A 190 -18.22 -6.16 -4.83
N LEU A 191 -19.16 -6.00 -5.76
CA LEU A 191 -18.88 -5.48 -7.10
C LEU A 191 -18.41 -4.01 -7.04
N LEU A 192 -18.92 -3.20 -6.12
CA LEU A 192 -18.51 -1.81 -5.95
C LEU A 192 -17.04 -1.69 -5.52
N GLY A 193 -16.60 -2.47 -4.53
CA GLY A 193 -15.19 -2.49 -4.12
C GLY A 193 -14.27 -3.00 -5.25
N THR A 194 -14.74 -4.00 -6.01
CA THR A 194 -14.03 -4.49 -7.20
C THR A 194 -13.95 -3.42 -8.29
N PHE A 195 -15.02 -2.67 -8.50
CA PHE A 195 -15.05 -1.55 -9.45
C PHE A 195 -14.08 -0.44 -9.00
N PHE A 196 -14.09 -0.05 -7.73
CA PHE A 196 -13.18 0.98 -7.23
C PHE A 196 -11.70 0.63 -7.45
N ILE A 197 -11.25 -0.59 -7.15
CA ILE A 197 -9.86 -0.98 -7.42
C ILE A 197 -9.56 -1.07 -8.92
N SER A 198 -10.53 -1.40 -9.76
CA SER A 198 -10.33 -1.50 -11.20
C SER A 198 -10.06 -0.15 -11.85
N ILE A 199 -10.68 0.93 -11.32
CA ILE A 199 -10.55 2.30 -11.81
C ILE A 199 -9.70 3.20 -10.90
N LEU A 200 -9.09 2.68 -9.84
CA LEU A 200 -8.29 3.49 -8.90
C LEU A 200 -7.09 4.10 -9.64
N PRO A 201 -6.95 5.45 -9.69
CA PRO A 201 -5.89 6.08 -10.47
C PRO A 201 -4.48 5.60 -10.11
N SER A 202 -4.13 5.52 -8.82
CA SER A 202 -2.82 5.04 -8.40
C SER A 202 -2.55 3.61 -8.85
N ALA A 203 -3.55 2.70 -8.83
CA ALA A 203 -3.39 1.32 -9.26
C ALA A 203 -3.19 1.16 -10.79
N ILE A 204 -3.56 2.17 -11.58
CA ILE A 204 -3.35 2.20 -13.02
C ILE A 204 -2.03 2.90 -13.34
N LEU A 205 -1.79 4.07 -12.75
CA LEU A 205 -0.66 4.93 -13.08
C LEU A 205 0.69 4.33 -12.68
N TYR A 206 0.73 3.49 -11.65
CA TYR A 206 1.95 2.79 -11.24
C TYR A 206 2.35 1.60 -12.13
N VAL A 207 1.49 1.13 -13.02
CA VAL A 207 1.79 -0.07 -13.83
C VAL A 207 3.07 0.07 -14.66
N PRO A 208 3.36 1.20 -15.35
CA PRO A 208 4.59 1.36 -16.09
C PRO A 208 5.78 1.79 -15.23
N VAL A 209 5.62 1.97 -13.91
CA VAL A 209 6.70 2.31 -12.98
C VAL A 209 7.44 1.05 -12.57
N TYR A 210 8.77 1.09 -12.63
CA TYR A 210 9.65 -0.05 -12.28
C TYR A 210 9.87 -0.13 -10.77
N CYS A 211 8.78 -0.21 -10.00
CA CYS A 211 8.81 -0.29 -8.55
C CYS A 211 8.37 -1.67 -8.03
N SER A 212 8.93 -2.08 -6.93
CA SER A 212 8.69 -3.40 -6.33
C SER A 212 7.29 -3.55 -5.73
N GLU A 213 6.62 -2.45 -5.42
CA GLU A 213 5.28 -2.42 -4.84
C GLU A 213 4.23 -3.08 -5.75
N ASN A 214 4.37 -2.95 -7.08
CA ASN A 214 3.48 -3.62 -8.04
C ASN A 214 3.44 -5.14 -7.84
N ILE A 215 4.57 -5.73 -7.44
CA ILE A 215 4.69 -7.16 -7.17
C ILE A 215 4.27 -7.48 -5.73
N ALA A 216 4.66 -6.65 -4.75
CA ALA A 216 4.38 -6.90 -3.33
C ALA A 216 2.88 -6.89 -2.99
N ILE A 217 2.10 -5.96 -3.58
CA ILE A 217 0.67 -5.76 -3.28
C ILE A 217 -0.16 -7.03 -3.43
N PRO A 218 -0.11 -7.79 -4.53
CA PRO A 218 -0.89 -9.03 -4.66
C PRO A 218 -0.52 -10.10 -3.63
N PHE A 219 0.75 -10.20 -3.23
CA PHE A 219 1.15 -11.13 -2.17
C PHE A 219 0.60 -10.72 -0.81
N TYR A 220 0.61 -9.44 -0.49
CA TYR A 220 -0.03 -8.92 0.71
C TYR A 220 -1.54 -9.17 0.72
N LEU A 221 -2.21 -8.89 -0.38
CA LEU A 221 -3.65 -9.16 -0.52
C LEU A 221 -3.98 -10.65 -0.42
N ALA A 222 -3.17 -11.52 -1.02
CA ALA A 222 -3.35 -12.97 -0.93
C ALA A 222 -3.16 -13.47 0.51
N SER A 223 -2.14 -12.96 1.22
CA SER A 223 -1.94 -13.23 2.64
C SER A 223 -3.16 -12.79 3.48
N ILE A 224 -3.63 -11.55 3.30
CA ILE A 224 -4.80 -11.02 3.99
C ILE A 224 -6.05 -11.88 3.70
N TYR A 225 -6.25 -12.29 2.45
CA TYR A 225 -7.38 -13.15 2.09
C TYR A 225 -7.34 -14.49 2.82
N LEU A 226 -6.19 -15.17 2.85
CA LEU A 226 -6.03 -16.45 3.56
C LEU A 226 -6.20 -16.30 5.07
N PHE A 227 -5.68 -15.23 5.66
CA PHE A 227 -5.90 -14.90 7.06
C PHE A 227 -7.39 -14.77 7.38
N ILE A 228 -8.13 -14.00 6.57
CA ILE A 228 -9.59 -13.82 6.73
C ILE A 228 -10.33 -15.16 6.62
N LEU A 229 -9.95 -16.05 5.71
CA LEU A 229 -10.57 -17.36 5.55
C LEU A 229 -10.53 -18.20 6.82
N VAL A 230 -9.42 -18.17 7.55
CA VAL A 230 -9.26 -18.96 8.76
C VAL A 230 -9.93 -18.31 9.96
N VAL A 231 -9.73 -17.00 10.14
CA VAL A 231 -10.22 -16.29 11.33
C VAL A 231 -11.75 -16.20 11.35
N GLU A 232 -12.39 -16.10 10.17
CA GLU A 232 -13.85 -16.00 10.04
C GLU A 232 -14.55 -17.36 10.01
N LYS A 233 -14.06 -18.28 9.22
CA LYS A 233 -14.79 -19.52 8.88
C LYS A 233 -14.22 -20.78 9.50
N LYS A 234 -13.23 -20.69 10.38
CA LYS A 234 -12.55 -21.86 10.97
C LYS A 234 -12.08 -22.87 9.92
N ASN A 235 -11.64 -22.37 8.75
CA ASN A 235 -11.04 -23.21 7.72
C ASN A 235 -9.75 -23.85 8.23
N ASN A 236 -9.17 -24.75 7.45
CA ASN A 236 -7.91 -25.40 7.80
C ASN A 236 -6.86 -24.37 8.22
N CYS A 237 -6.37 -24.47 9.45
CA CYS A 237 -5.41 -23.53 10.04
C CYS A 237 -4.05 -23.53 9.29
N LEU A 238 -3.74 -24.56 8.50
CA LEU A 238 -2.54 -24.58 7.65
C LEU A 238 -2.54 -23.45 6.60
N LEU A 239 -3.71 -22.90 6.25
CA LEU A 239 -3.78 -21.70 5.41
C LEU A 239 -3.12 -20.47 6.07
N LEU A 240 -2.96 -20.46 7.40
CA LEU A 240 -2.19 -19.40 8.09
C LEU A 240 -0.69 -19.53 7.80
N ALA A 241 -0.17 -20.75 7.68
CA ALA A 241 1.22 -20.96 7.27
C ALA A 241 1.46 -20.44 5.84
N LEU A 242 0.55 -20.75 4.92
CA LEU A 242 0.60 -20.19 3.57
C LEU A 242 0.44 -18.66 3.58
N SER A 243 -0.41 -18.10 4.43
CA SER A 243 -0.52 -16.66 4.64
C SER A 243 0.81 -16.04 5.08
N GLY A 244 1.53 -16.69 6.01
CA GLY A 244 2.87 -16.28 6.45
C GLY A 244 3.91 -16.31 5.33
N ILE A 245 3.90 -17.37 4.49
CA ILE A 245 4.77 -17.48 3.32
C ILE A 245 4.51 -16.36 2.32
N LEU A 246 3.24 -16.14 1.94
CA LEU A 246 2.88 -15.07 0.99
C LEU A 246 3.21 -13.68 1.54
N LEU A 247 3.01 -13.48 2.85
CA LEU A 247 3.39 -12.24 3.52
C LEU A 247 4.90 -12.01 3.45
N CYS A 248 5.71 -13.06 3.63
CA CYS A 248 7.16 -12.99 3.48
C CYS A 248 7.58 -12.67 2.04
N ILE A 249 6.96 -13.32 1.03
CA ILE A 249 7.24 -13.00 -0.37
C ILE A 249 6.95 -11.51 -0.65
N GLY A 250 5.81 -10.99 -0.21
CA GLY A 250 5.52 -9.56 -0.30
C GLY A 250 6.57 -8.70 0.41
N HIS A 251 7.04 -9.14 1.58
CA HIS A 251 8.07 -8.47 2.38
C HIS A 251 9.42 -8.40 1.68
N LEU A 252 9.80 -9.45 0.97
CA LEU A 252 11.04 -9.48 0.18
C LEU A 252 11.04 -8.40 -0.92
N PHE A 253 9.89 -8.09 -1.51
CA PHE A 253 9.79 -7.01 -2.51
C PHE A 253 9.59 -5.63 -1.89
N ARG A 254 8.85 -5.52 -0.78
CA ARG A 254 8.66 -4.26 -0.05
C ARG A 254 8.59 -4.52 1.45
N MET A 255 9.63 -4.14 2.17
CA MET A 255 9.88 -4.54 3.57
C MET A 255 8.98 -3.79 4.57
N VAL A 256 7.63 -3.97 4.47
CA VAL A 256 6.63 -3.34 5.35
C VAL A 256 5.66 -4.34 5.99
N ALA A 257 5.86 -5.65 5.82
CA ALA A 257 4.95 -6.68 6.35
C ALA A 257 4.80 -6.65 7.87
N TYR A 258 5.74 -6.10 8.61
CA TYR A 258 5.66 -5.99 10.08
C TYR A 258 4.39 -5.30 10.54
N ILE A 259 3.90 -4.30 9.80
CA ILE A 259 2.64 -3.62 10.11
C ILE A 259 1.45 -4.57 9.97
N ILE A 260 1.44 -5.38 8.90
CA ILE A 260 0.38 -6.36 8.66
C ILE A 260 0.44 -7.48 9.70
N LEU A 261 1.65 -7.94 10.09
CA LEU A 261 1.83 -8.92 11.17
C LEU A 261 1.29 -8.40 12.50
N ILE A 262 1.64 -7.17 12.87
CA ILE A 262 1.12 -6.53 14.07
C ILE A 262 -0.41 -6.45 14.00
N ALA A 263 -0.97 -6.06 12.84
CA ALA A 263 -2.41 -6.01 12.65
C ALA A 263 -3.07 -7.38 12.79
N TYR A 264 -2.46 -8.47 12.30
CA TYR A 264 -2.95 -9.84 12.49
C TYR A 264 -2.95 -10.24 13.96
N VAL A 265 -1.85 -9.97 14.68
CA VAL A 265 -1.75 -10.25 16.12
C VAL A 265 -2.82 -9.48 16.89
N MET A 266 -2.94 -8.16 16.65
CA MET A 266 -3.96 -7.32 17.29
C MET A 266 -5.37 -7.83 16.98
N TYR A 267 -5.65 -8.17 15.71
CA TYR A 267 -6.95 -8.69 15.31
C TYR A 267 -7.29 -10.00 16.04
N ILE A 268 -6.35 -10.95 16.12
CA ILE A 268 -6.52 -12.21 16.83
C ILE A 268 -6.80 -11.98 18.32
N PHE A 269 -6.08 -11.07 18.96
CA PHE A 269 -6.29 -10.82 20.40
C PHE A 269 -7.59 -10.06 20.70
N ILE A 270 -7.94 -9.09 19.88
CA ILE A 270 -9.04 -8.16 20.14
C ILE A 270 -10.39 -8.72 19.68
N TYR A 271 -10.43 -9.31 18.47
CA TYR A 271 -11.70 -9.68 17.82
C TYR A 271 -11.98 -11.17 17.78
N ASN A 272 -10.94 -12.05 17.91
CA ASN A 272 -11.17 -13.49 17.92
C ASN A 272 -11.50 -13.97 19.34
N LYS A 273 -12.58 -14.75 19.48
CA LYS A 273 -13.07 -15.29 20.77
C LYS A 273 -12.43 -16.63 21.17
N GLU A 274 -11.51 -17.15 20.38
CA GLU A 274 -10.86 -18.43 20.65
C GLU A 274 -10.01 -18.40 21.93
N LYS A 275 -9.78 -19.59 22.52
CA LYS A 275 -8.92 -19.75 23.70
C LYS A 275 -7.50 -19.28 23.39
N ILE A 276 -6.79 -18.78 24.40
CA ILE A 276 -5.41 -18.26 24.25
C ILE A 276 -4.45 -19.24 23.54
N LYS A 277 -4.55 -20.53 23.84
CA LYS A 277 -3.71 -21.55 23.16
C LYS A 277 -3.94 -21.59 21.64
N ILE A 278 -5.20 -21.43 21.20
CA ILE A 278 -5.53 -21.40 19.77
C ILE A 278 -5.03 -20.08 19.13
N LYS A 279 -5.16 -18.95 19.83
CA LYS A 279 -4.64 -17.66 19.38
C LYS A 279 -3.12 -17.73 19.17
N LEU A 280 -2.38 -18.23 20.16
CA LEU A 280 -0.93 -18.39 20.09
C LEU A 280 -0.51 -19.34 18.95
N ARG A 281 -1.18 -20.50 18.83
CA ARG A 281 -0.94 -21.42 17.71
C ARG A 281 -1.13 -20.73 16.35
N ASN A 282 -2.22 -19.98 16.18
CA ASN A 282 -2.51 -19.29 14.92
C ASN A 282 -1.47 -18.22 14.61
N ILE A 283 -0.97 -17.50 15.59
CA ILE A 283 0.14 -16.54 15.44
C ILE A 283 1.42 -17.26 15.03
N LEU A 284 1.78 -18.35 15.70
CA LEU A 284 2.98 -19.13 15.37
C LEU A 284 2.91 -19.73 13.97
N LEU A 285 1.73 -20.19 13.53
CA LEU A 285 1.53 -20.68 12.16
C LEU A 285 1.80 -19.61 11.09
N ILE A 286 1.64 -18.32 11.41
CA ILE A 286 2.00 -17.23 10.49
C ILE A 286 3.48 -16.87 10.63
N LEU A 287 3.96 -16.69 11.86
CA LEU A 287 5.29 -16.15 12.14
C LEU A 287 6.41 -17.12 11.76
N ILE A 288 6.26 -18.42 12.07
CA ILE A 288 7.33 -19.39 11.82
C ILE A 288 7.65 -19.51 10.33
N PRO A 289 6.69 -19.74 9.42
CA PRO A 289 6.99 -19.80 7.98
C PRO A 289 7.50 -18.46 7.43
N PHE A 290 6.99 -17.32 7.94
CA PHE A 290 7.47 -15.99 7.56
C PHE A 290 8.95 -15.83 7.91
N ILE A 291 9.33 -16.07 9.15
CA ILE A 291 10.72 -15.90 9.63
C ILE A 291 11.64 -16.90 8.95
N LEU A 292 11.22 -18.18 8.86
CA LEU A 292 12.05 -19.22 8.26
C LEU A 292 12.39 -18.90 6.80
N LEU A 293 11.38 -18.53 5.99
CA LEU A 293 11.61 -18.18 4.58
C LEU A 293 12.50 -16.93 4.47
N PHE A 294 12.29 -15.93 5.31
CA PHE A 294 13.07 -14.70 5.31
C PHE A 294 14.54 -14.94 5.63
N VAL A 295 14.81 -15.72 6.68
CA VAL A 295 16.17 -16.07 7.11
C VAL A 295 16.86 -16.97 6.07
N VAL A 296 16.15 -17.98 5.56
CA VAL A 296 16.70 -18.88 4.51
C VAL A 296 17.06 -18.09 3.26
N PHE A 297 16.20 -17.18 2.82
CA PHE A 297 16.46 -16.34 1.65
C PHE A 297 17.70 -15.45 1.89
N SER A 298 17.77 -14.73 3.01
CA SER A 298 18.90 -13.88 3.35
C SER A 298 20.23 -14.64 3.39
N ASN A 299 20.25 -15.77 4.11
CA ASN A 299 21.45 -16.61 4.19
C ASN A 299 21.87 -17.20 2.84
N SER A 300 20.91 -17.46 1.95
CA SER A 300 21.22 -17.93 0.60
C SER A 300 21.99 -16.89 -0.21
N LEU A 301 21.64 -15.59 -0.06
CA LEU A 301 22.35 -14.49 -0.75
C LEU A 301 23.80 -14.39 -0.27
N ILE A 302 24.05 -14.54 1.03
CA ILE A 302 25.41 -14.54 1.60
C ILE A 302 26.20 -15.77 1.09
N LYS A 303 25.59 -16.96 1.10
CA LYS A 303 26.24 -18.17 0.59
C LYS A 303 26.56 -18.13 -0.90
N MET A 304 25.77 -17.40 -1.68
CA MET A 304 26.00 -17.19 -3.11
C MET A 304 27.01 -16.04 -3.37
N ASN A 305 27.56 -15.43 -2.34
CA ASN A 305 28.47 -14.28 -2.41
C ASN A 305 27.87 -13.07 -3.15
N ILE A 306 26.53 -12.91 -3.11
CA ILE A 306 25.86 -11.76 -3.68
C ILE A 306 25.94 -10.60 -2.70
N THR A 307 25.71 -10.85 -1.40
CA THR A 307 25.77 -9.85 -0.32
C THR A 307 26.77 -10.27 0.75
N ASP A 308 27.36 -9.30 1.47
CA ASP A 308 28.23 -9.53 2.62
C ASP A 308 27.47 -9.54 3.96
N ARG A 309 26.15 -9.28 3.94
CA ARG A 309 25.32 -9.10 5.14
C ARG A 309 23.88 -9.57 4.93
N ASN A 310 23.15 -9.66 6.03
CA ASN A 310 21.73 -9.99 5.99
C ASN A 310 20.87 -8.87 5.39
N ILE A 311 19.77 -9.23 4.70
CA ILE A 311 18.90 -8.25 4.03
C ILE A 311 18.12 -7.33 4.98
N TRP A 312 18.12 -7.60 6.29
CA TRP A 312 17.54 -6.73 7.33
C TRP A 312 18.57 -5.84 8.02
N ASP A 313 19.85 -5.98 7.70
CA ASP A 313 20.96 -5.31 8.37
C ASP A 313 21.85 -4.58 7.35
N GLY A 314 21.41 -3.41 6.91
CA GLY A 314 22.16 -2.55 6.00
C GLY A 314 23.42 -1.94 6.64
N SER A 315 24.41 -1.54 5.81
CA SER A 315 25.54 -0.73 6.31
C SER A 315 25.10 0.67 6.75
N GLU A 316 24.00 1.19 6.19
CA GLU A 316 23.33 2.38 6.69
C GLU A 316 22.33 1.99 7.79
N PRO A 317 22.37 2.60 8.97
CA PRO A 317 21.41 2.31 10.06
C PRO A 317 19.98 2.68 9.64
N ASN A 318 18.99 1.86 10.01
CA ASN A 318 17.59 2.12 9.67
C ASN A 318 17.03 3.45 10.21
N ILE A 319 17.64 4.01 11.27
CA ILE A 319 17.24 5.29 11.89
C ILE A 319 17.42 6.49 10.93
N THR A 320 18.25 6.37 9.89
CA THR A 320 18.48 7.44 8.91
C THR A 320 17.20 7.87 8.19
N SER A 321 16.26 6.92 7.97
CA SER A 321 14.93 7.26 7.44
C SER A 321 14.11 8.13 8.42
N ALA A 322 14.30 7.96 9.73
CA ALA A 322 13.65 8.81 10.73
C ALA A 322 14.33 10.19 10.86
N VAL A 323 15.65 10.29 10.60
CA VAL A 323 16.32 11.61 10.51
C VAL A 323 15.70 12.43 9.38
N ARG A 324 15.62 11.87 8.19
CA ARG A 324 14.95 12.53 7.04
C ARG A 324 13.50 12.86 7.40
N GLY A 325 12.80 11.91 8.04
CA GLY A 325 11.42 12.05 8.51
C GLY A 325 11.20 13.12 9.58
N SER A 326 12.25 13.54 10.31
CA SER A 326 12.20 14.56 11.36
C SER A 326 12.55 15.97 10.87
N ASN A 327 12.94 16.13 9.60
CA ASN A 327 13.36 17.41 9.06
C ASN A 327 12.15 18.32 8.82
N LEU A 328 12.03 19.40 9.59
CA LEU A 328 10.88 20.31 9.55
C LEU A 328 10.84 21.14 8.26
N GLU A 329 12.00 21.57 7.76
CA GLU A 329 12.10 22.42 6.57
C GLU A 329 11.62 21.68 5.33
N SER A 330 12.10 20.44 5.12
CA SER A 330 11.68 19.60 4.01
C SER A 330 10.28 18.99 4.20
N GLY A 331 9.62 19.20 5.34
CA GLY A 331 8.34 18.55 5.67
C GLY A 331 8.48 17.05 5.89
N GLY A 332 9.66 16.61 6.32
CA GLY A 332 10.00 15.19 6.53
C GLY A 332 10.37 14.44 5.25
N SER A 333 10.53 15.13 4.12
CA SER A 333 10.94 14.53 2.84
C SER A 333 12.45 14.41 2.73
N TRP A 334 12.91 13.62 1.77
CA TRP A 334 14.33 13.58 1.41
C TRP A 334 14.87 15.00 1.16
N ASN A 335 16.06 15.28 1.64
CA ASN A 335 16.75 16.56 1.44
C ASN A 335 18.26 16.33 1.36
N PRO A 336 19.01 17.21 0.65
CA PRO A 336 20.45 17.05 0.44
C PRO A 336 21.26 17.19 1.73
N ASP A 337 20.81 17.99 2.72
CA ASP A 337 21.59 18.25 3.94
C ASP A 337 21.64 17.01 4.84
N ASP A 338 20.50 16.33 5.04
CA ASP A 338 20.49 15.08 5.77
C ASP A 338 21.17 13.95 5.01
N ALA A 339 21.06 13.95 3.66
CA ALA A 339 21.76 12.97 2.85
C ALA A 339 23.29 13.12 3.00
N LYS A 340 23.80 14.35 2.93
CA LYS A 340 25.23 14.64 3.11
C LYS A 340 25.69 14.32 4.54
N PHE A 341 24.93 14.73 5.55
CA PHE A 341 25.24 14.43 6.95
C PHE A 341 25.42 12.92 7.18
N ILE A 342 24.52 12.11 6.65
CA ILE A 342 24.60 10.65 6.78
C ILE A 342 25.80 10.11 5.98
N GLU A 343 26.02 10.59 4.76
CA GLU A 343 27.13 10.16 3.90
C GLU A 343 28.49 10.43 4.54
N ASP A 344 28.69 11.65 5.06
CA ASP A 344 29.93 12.04 5.74
C ASP A 344 30.23 11.14 6.95
N LEU A 345 29.19 10.80 7.73
CA LEU A 345 29.34 9.91 8.89
C LEU A 345 29.64 8.47 8.47
N LEU A 346 28.99 7.94 7.45
CA LEU A 346 29.22 6.57 6.95
C LEU A 346 30.66 6.33 6.49
N HIS A 347 31.36 7.37 6.04
CA HIS A 347 32.75 7.28 5.60
C HIS A 347 33.78 7.54 6.71
N THR A 348 33.37 8.09 7.84
CA THR A 348 34.30 8.55 8.91
C THR A 348 34.12 7.80 10.23
N THR A 349 32.98 7.13 10.45
CA THR A 349 32.67 6.49 11.72
C THR A 349 32.06 5.08 11.51
N ASP A 350 31.93 4.33 12.61
CA ASP A 350 31.23 3.04 12.61
C ASP A 350 29.70 3.23 12.59
N LYS A 351 28.98 2.14 12.31
CA LYS A 351 27.51 2.13 12.16
C LYS A 351 26.76 2.55 13.44
N GLU A 352 27.29 2.19 14.61
CA GLU A 352 26.72 2.52 15.92
C GLU A 352 26.82 4.03 16.17
N SER A 353 27.96 4.62 15.88
CA SER A 353 28.18 6.08 15.97
C SER A 353 27.28 6.87 15.01
N VAL A 354 27.10 6.38 13.77
CA VAL A 354 26.13 6.96 12.82
C VAL A 354 24.72 6.91 13.41
N ALA A 355 24.32 5.79 14.02
CA ALA A 355 23.00 5.65 14.61
C ALA A 355 22.77 6.60 15.79
N GLU A 356 23.78 6.79 16.67
CA GLU A 356 23.67 7.70 17.80
C GLU A 356 23.63 9.17 17.35
N ALA A 357 24.47 9.59 16.40
CA ALA A 357 24.43 10.93 15.84
C ALA A 357 23.07 11.22 15.17
N CYS A 358 22.48 10.23 14.50
CA CYS A 358 21.14 10.33 13.93
C CYS A 358 20.07 10.52 15.00
N LYS A 359 20.17 9.78 16.11
CA LYS A 359 19.25 9.89 17.25
C LYS A 359 19.34 11.26 17.93
N GLU A 360 20.56 11.74 18.18
CA GLU A 360 20.80 13.07 18.73
C GLU A 360 20.16 14.17 17.86
N ARG A 361 20.37 14.11 16.54
CA ARG A 361 19.78 15.07 15.58
C ARG A 361 18.24 15.04 15.58
N ILE A 362 17.60 13.88 15.72
CA ILE A 362 16.14 13.76 15.87
C ILE A 362 15.67 14.42 17.17
N ILE A 363 16.34 14.10 18.29
CA ILE A 363 16.00 14.63 19.63
C ILE A 363 16.16 16.15 19.62
N GLU A 364 17.27 16.67 19.12
CA GLU A 364 17.51 18.10 19.00
C GLU A 364 16.37 18.79 18.25
N ARG A 365 16.01 18.31 17.05
CA ARG A 365 14.92 18.88 16.26
C ARG A 365 13.60 18.95 17.00
N TYR A 366 13.23 17.86 17.69
CA TYR A 366 11.95 17.80 18.37
C TYR A 366 11.91 18.55 19.71
N THR A 367 13.04 18.67 20.40
CA THR A 367 13.12 19.38 21.71
C THR A 367 13.32 20.88 21.54
N THR A 368 14.00 21.33 20.47
CA THR A 368 14.22 22.76 20.20
C THR A 368 13.06 23.43 19.45
N THR A 369 12.20 22.63 18.80
CA THR A 369 11.04 23.15 18.04
C THR A 369 9.87 23.47 18.97
N PRO A 370 9.28 24.68 18.89
CA PRO A 370 8.10 25.03 19.67
C PRO A 370 6.94 24.05 19.41
N PRO A 371 6.15 23.65 20.44
CA PRO A 371 5.08 22.65 20.29
C PRO A 371 4.05 22.94 19.19
N LEU A 372 3.72 24.21 18.98
CA LEU A 372 2.80 24.63 17.94
C LEU A 372 3.36 24.37 16.53
N GLU A 373 4.66 24.67 16.32
CA GLU A 373 5.32 24.43 15.03
C GLU A 373 5.49 22.93 14.78
N LEU A 374 5.79 22.17 15.82
CA LEU A 374 5.84 20.71 15.73
C LEU A 374 4.45 20.12 15.36
N GLY A 375 3.37 20.66 15.96
CA GLY A 375 2.01 20.29 15.58
C GLY A 375 1.70 20.57 14.11
N LYS A 376 2.05 21.77 13.61
CA LYS A 376 1.90 22.14 12.19
C LYS A 376 2.71 21.22 11.28
N PHE A 377 3.93 20.88 11.68
CA PHE A 377 4.79 19.94 10.94
C PHE A 377 4.12 18.57 10.74
N PHE A 378 3.58 17.97 11.81
CA PHE A 378 2.90 16.66 11.69
C PHE A 378 1.62 16.75 10.87
N VAL A 379 0.83 17.83 10.98
CA VAL A 379 -0.34 18.05 10.12
C VAL A 379 0.08 18.16 8.65
N ARG A 380 1.12 18.95 8.34
CA ARG A 380 1.68 19.06 6.99
C ARG A 380 2.18 17.69 6.48
N LYS A 381 2.86 16.94 7.33
CA LYS A 381 3.37 15.61 6.99
C LYS A 381 2.25 14.62 6.63
N ILE A 382 1.15 14.60 7.40
CA ILE A 382 -0.05 13.83 7.08
C ILE A 382 -0.64 14.28 5.74
N ALA A 383 -0.79 15.58 5.56
CA ALA A 383 -1.38 16.15 4.34
C ALA A 383 -0.55 15.76 3.10
N THR A 384 0.76 15.97 3.11
CA THR A 384 1.62 15.67 1.97
C THR A 384 1.75 14.19 1.69
N GLN A 385 1.72 13.33 2.72
CA GLN A 385 1.81 11.89 2.57
C GLN A 385 0.59 11.26 1.89
N TRP A 386 -0.62 11.76 2.21
CA TRP A 386 -1.85 11.05 1.89
C TRP A 386 -2.79 11.80 0.94
N SER A 387 -2.56 13.08 0.61
CA SER A 387 -3.54 13.87 -0.16
C SER A 387 -3.44 13.74 -1.67
N PHE A 388 -2.43 13.08 -2.21
CA PHE A 388 -2.27 12.89 -3.65
C PHE A 388 -2.96 11.61 -4.12
N GLY A 389 -3.96 11.77 -5.01
CA GLY A 389 -4.83 10.68 -5.44
C GLY A 389 -4.18 9.62 -6.32
N ASP A 390 -3.05 9.94 -6.93
CA ASP A 390 -2.23 9.01 -7.72
C ASP A 390 -0.99 8.49 -6.97
N ASN A 391 -0.75 8.95 -5.74
CA ASN A 391 0.46 8.67 -4.97
C ASN A 391 1.75 9.03 -5.74
N ALA A 392 1.74 10.09 -6.55
CA ALA A 392 2.79 10.47 -7.51
C ALA A 392 3.03 9.45 -8.65
N GLY A 393 2.05 8.58 -8.94
CA GLY A 393 2.17 7.58 -10.00
C GLY A 393 2.33 8.19 -11.39
N ALA A 394 1.65 9.29 -11.69
CA ALA A 394 1.80 10.00 -12.95
C ALA A 394 3.22 10.56 -13.12
N TYR A 395 3.74 11.19 -12.07
CA TYR A 395 5.11 11.72 -12.04
C TYR A 395 6.14 10.62 -12.30
N TRP A 396 6.13 9.54 -11.52
CA TRP A 396 7.10 8.45 -11.65
C TRP A 396 6.99 7.68 -12.97
N ALA A 397 5.78 7.61 -13.55
CA ALA A 397 5.56 6.95 -14.83
C ALA A 397 6.10 7.75 -16.02
N GLN A 398 6.13 9.08 -15.92
CA GLN A 398 6.48 9.96 -17.04
C GLN A 398 7.76 10.78 -16.84
N LEU A 399 8.37 10.71 -15.64
CA LEU A 399 9.64 11.38 -15.35
C LEU A 399 10.75 10.87 -16.29
N GLY A 400 11.50 11.80 -16.87
CA GLY A 400 12.64 11.50 -17.77
C GLY A 400 12.23 11.04 -19.18
N ILE A 401 10.93 11.07 -19.54
CA ILE A 401 10.48 10.85 -20.91
C ILE A 401 10.65 12.17 -21.67
N ASP A 402 11.27 12.11 -22.85
CA ASP A 402 11.30 13.24 -23.78
C ASP A 402 9.88 13.72 -24.09
N GLU A 403 9.64 15.04 -24.02
CA GLU A 403 8.32 15.64 -24.23
C GLU A 403 7.65 15.22 -25.54
N ASN A 404 8.44 15.04 -26.62
CA ASN A 404 7.96 14.56 -27.92
C ASN A 404 7.48 13.10 -27.88
N ASN A 405 7.86 12.34 -26.88
CA ASN A 405 7.47 10.95 -26.67
C ASN A 405 6.29 10.80 -25.69
N VAL A 406 5.83 11.87 -25.05
CA VAL A 406 4.69 11.86 -24.15
C VAL A 406 3.41 11.96 -24.97
N ILE A 407 2.78 10.81 -25.28
CA ILE A 407 1.53 10.75 -26.07
C ILE A 407 0.37 11.35 -25.28
N PHE A 408 0.34 11.15 -23.96
CA PHE A 408 -0.74 11.60 -23.09
C PHE A 408 -0.15 12.10 -21.76
N ASP A 409 -0.01 13.41 -21.63
CA ASP A 409 0.62 14.06 -20.48
C ASP A 409 -0.33 14.06 -19.27
N ILE A 410 -0.24 13.00 -18.45
CA ILE A 410 -0.99 12.93 -17.18
C ILE A 410 -0.24 13.67 -16.07
N SER A 411 1.08 13.58 -16.04
CA SER A 411 1.91 14.22 -15.00
C SER A 411 1.73 15.74 -14.97
N GLY A 412 1.72 16.38 -16.15
CA GLY A 412 1.56 17.84 -16.26
C GLY A 412 0.10 18.29 -16.31
N LYS A 413 -0.80 17.50 -16.91
CA LYS A 413 -2.16 17.94 -17.27
C LYS A 413 -3.30 17.12 -16.67
N GLY A 414 -3.03 15.91 -16.14
CA GLY A 414 -4.09 15.00 -15.67
C GLY A 414 -4.48 15.16 -14.20
N PHE A 415 -3.91 16.09 -13.48
CA PHE A 415 -4.02 16.22 -12.04
C PHE A 415 -5.48 16.32 -11.54
N LEU A 416 -6.32 17.11 -12.18
CA LEU A 416 -7.71 17.29 -11.78
C LEU A 416 -8.48 15.96 -11.78
N TRP A 417 -8.28 15.12 -12.80
CA TRP A 417 -8.97 13.83 -12.90
C TRP A 417 -8.70 12.94 -11.70
N TYR A 418 -7.42 12.60 -11.44
CA TYR A 418 -7.12 11.64 -10.37
C TYR A 418 -7.39 12.21 -8.97
N GLN A 419 -7.24 13.53 -8.80
CA GLN A 419 -7.52 14.18 -7.54
C GLN A 419 -9.02 14.24 -7.24
N LEU A 420 -9.87 14.46 -8.27
CA LEU A 420 -11.32 14.44 -8.15
C LEU A 420 -11.82 13.03 -7.75
N VAL A 421 -11.34 11.99 -8.45
CA VAL A 421 -11.71 10.60 -8.15
C VAL A 421 -11.33 10.25 -6.72
N TYR A 422 -10.11 10.61 -6.31
CA TYR A 422 -9.63 10.35 -4.96
C TYR A 422 -10.42 11.08 -3.89
N SER A 423 -10.72 12.36 -4.09
CA SER A 423 -11.53 13.16 -3.16
C SER A 423 -12.92 12.57 -2.95
N ILE A 424 -13.54 12.03 -4.01
CA ILE A 424 -14.82 11.32 -3.93
C ILE A 424 -14.69 10.05 -3.07
N LEU A 425 -13.61 9.26 -3.27
CA LEU A 425 -13.36 8.07 -2.47
C LEU A 425 -13.12 8.41 -0.99
N LEU A 426 -12.35 9.48 -0.70
CA LEU A 426 -12.14 9.97 0.67
C LEU A 426 -13.46 10.36 1.35
N LEU A 427 -14.35 11.05 0.63
CA LEU A 427 -15.69 11.41 1.11
C LEU A 427 -16.50 10.16 1.48
N PHE A 428 -16.45 9.12 0.64
CA PHE A 428 -17.11 7.84 0.97
C PHE A 428 -16.46 7.14 2.16
N ILE A 429 -15.13 7.17 2.30
CA ILE A 429 -14.46 6.63 3.50
C ILE A 429 -14.95 7.36 4.74
N MET A 430 -14.91 8.69 4.76
CA MET A 430 -15.37 9.48 5.90
C MET A 430 -16.84 9.18 6.25
N LYS A 431 -17.72 9.11 5.26
CA LYS A 431 -19.12 8.71 5.45
C LYS A 431 -19.22 7.29 6.04
N GLY A 432 -18.38 6.36 5.56
CA GLY A 432 -18.34 4.99 6.05
C GLY A 432 -17.93 4.86 7.52
N LEU A 433 -17.03 5.72 7.99
CA LEU A 433 -16.62 5.78 9.40
C LEU A 433 -17.76 6.16 10.36
N PHE A 434 -18.82 6.81 9.89
CA PHE A 434 -20.03 7.07 10.66
C PHE A 434 -21.02 5.88 10.65
N ASN A 435 -20.82 4.87 9.80
CA ASN A 435 -21.70 3.71 9.74
C ASN A 435 -21.33 2.68 10.80
N LYS A 436 -21.89 2.81 12.00
CA LYS A 436 -21.58 1.95 13.16
C LYS A 436 -21.80 0.47 12.88
N ASN A 437 -22.82 0.12 12.10
CA ASN A 437 -23.13 -1.27 11.80
C ASN A 437 -21.98 -1.95 11.02
N GLU A 438 -21.31 -1.21 10.14
CA GLU A 438 -20.22 -1.77 9.33
C GLU A 438 -18.95 -2.11 10.14
N TYR A 439 -18.65 -1.46 11.25
CA TYR A 439 -17.45 -1.76 12.02
C TYR A 439 -17.71 -2.45 13.36
N ILE A 440 -18.96 -2.42 13.86
CA ILE A 440 -19.36 -3.18 15.07
C ILE A 440 -19.77 -4.61 14.67
N ASP A 441 -20.62 -4.76 13.66
CA ASP A 441 -21.15 -6.05 13.23
C ASP A 441 -20.21 -6.79 12.29
N ASN A 442 -19.49 -6.07 11.44
CA ASN A 442 -18.51 -6.59 10.48
C ASN A 442 -17.09 -6.41 10.97
N LYS A 443 -16.63 -7.35 11.78
CA LYS A 443 -15.28 -7.25 12.40
C LYS A 443 -14.13 -7.26 11.41
N ILE A 444 -14.28 -7.87 10.22
CA ILE A 444 -13.19 -7.98 9.23
C ILE A 444 -12.73 -6.60 8.78
N ILE A 445 -13.65 -5.63 8.65
CA ILE A 445 -13.29 -4.28 8.23
C ILE A 445 -12.29 -3.62 9.18
N ASN A 446 -12.36 -3.98 10.48
CA ASN A 446 -11.45 -3.45 11.50
C ASN A 446 -9.99 -3.87 11.27
N LEU A 447 -9.74 -5.00 10.58
CA LEU A 447 -8.39 -5.36 10.17
C LEU A 447 -7.78 -4.30 9.25
N PHE A 448 -8.55 -3.80 8.28
CA PHE A 448 -8.10 -2.76 7.36
C PHE A 448 -7.92 -1.41 8.05
N TYR A 449 -8.76 -1.11 9.04
CA TYR A 449 -8.58 0.08 9.88
C TYR A 449 -7.27 0.02 10.69
N ILE A 450 -6.96 -1.14 11.29
CA ILE A 450 -5.71 -1.33 12.04
C ILE A 450 -4.50 -1.22 11.12
N ILE A 451 -4.53 -1.87 9.93
CA ILE A 451 -3.45 -1.78 8.95
C ILE A 451 -3.22 -0.31 8.56
N LEU A 452 -4.29 0.43 8.25
CA LEU A 452 -4.19 1.83 7.85
C LEU A 452 -3.64 2.72 8.97
N CYS A 453 -4.07 2.52 10.22
CA CYS A 453 -3.51 3.21 11.38
C CYS A 453 -2.01 2.90 11.57
N GLY A 454 -1.63 1.63 11.39
CA GLY A 454 -0.23 1.21 11.50
C GLY A 454 0.66 1.89 10.45
N PHE A 455 0.21 1.93 9.18
CA PHE A 455 0.91 2.69 8.13
C PHE A 455 0.92 4.18 8.39
N GLY A 456 -0.20 4.75 8.87
CA GLY A 456 -0.28 6.15 9.27
C GLY A 456 0.75 6.50 10.34
N ALA A 457 0.86 5.70 11.40
CA ALA A 457 1.81 5.90 12.49
C ALA A 457 3.27 5.74 12.01
N MET A 458 3.56 4.71 11.19
CA MET A 458 4.91 4.52 10.63
C MET A 458 5.35 5.72 9.79
N LEU A 459 4.50 6.19 8.89
CA LEU A 459 4.83 7.28 7.97
C LEU A 459 4.88 8.66 8.65
N LEU A 460 4.34 8.80 9.87
CA LEU A 460 4.59 9.99 10.70
C LEU A 460 6.04 10.07 11.19
N ILE A 461 6.69 8.92 11.41
CA ILE A 461 8.06 8.86 11.96
C ILE A 461 9.09 8.88 10.83
N LEU A 462 8.88 8.08 9.79
CA LEU A 462 9.84 7.87 8.71
C LEU A 462 9.80 9.00 7.66
N GLU A 463 10.73 8.94 6.71
CA GLU A 463 10.77 9.82 5.54
C GLU A 463 9.40 9.90 4.86
N ASN A 464 8.99 11.13 4.49
CA ASN A 464 7.70 11.42 3.88
C ASN A 464 7.82 11.46 2.35
N GLN A 465 7.21 10.47 1.70
CA GLN A 465 6.98 10.46 0.25
C GLN A 465 5.60 9.88 -0.02
N CYS A 466 4.76 10.60 -0.78
CA CYS A 466 3.42 10.12 -1.13
C CYS A 466 3.45 8.76 -1.83
N ARG A 467 4.53 8.41 -2.53
CA ARG A 467 4.80 7.08 -3.11
C ARG A 467 4.68 5.94 -2.09
N TYR A 468 5.09 6.17 -0.84
CA TYR A 468 5.09 5.11 0.17
C TYR A 468 3.68 4.68 0.60
N ALA A 469 2.66 5.50 0.35
CA ALA A 469 1.27 5.13 0.57
C ALA A 469 0.71 4.18 -0.52
N PHE A 470 1.37 4.06 -1.67
CA PHE A 470 0.91 3.21 -2.77
C PHE A 470 0.77 1.75 -2.37
N ILE A 471 1.63 1.23 -1.49
CA ILE A 471 1.62 -0.18 -1.05
C ILE A 471 0.30 -0.63 -0.41
N ILE A 472 -0.50 0.29 0.10
CA ILE A 472 -1.82 0.01 0.71
C ILE A 472 -2.97 0.67 -0.05
N ASN A 473 -2.77 1.06 -1.30
CA ASN A 473 -3.79 1.74 -2.11
C ASN A 473 -5.12 0.97 -2.22
N TYR A 474 -5.09 -0.36 -2.13
CA TYR A 474 -6.28 -1.21 -2.13
C TYR A 474 -7.25 -0.90 -0.99
N ILE A 475 -6.78 -0.35 0.11
CA ILE A 475 -7.63 0.07 1.24
C ILE A 475 -8.59 1.19 0.79
N PHE A 476 -8.13 2.10 -0.09
CA PHE A 476 -8.93 3.17 -0.68
C PHE A 476 -9.97 2.68 -1.71
N ALA A 477 -9.95 1.39 -2.04
CA ALA A 477 -11.02 0.76 -2.82
C ALA A 477 -12.01 -0.01 -1.94
N ILE A 478 -11.57 -0.57 -0.81
CA ILE A 478 -12.38 -1.38 0.09
C ILE A 478 -13.18 -0.51 1.05
N LEU A 479 -12.54 0.45 1.74
CA LEU A 479 -13.18 1.27 2.76
C LEU A 479 -14.33 2.16 2.25
N PRO A 480 -14.29 2.77 1.04
CA PRO A 480 -15.39 3.57 0.53
C PRO A 480 -16.72 2.82 0.44
N VAL A 481 -16.66 1.49 0.31
CA VAL A 481 -17.86 0.62 0.21
C VAL A 481 -18.72 0.67 1.47
N THR A 482 -18.12 0.93 2.63
CA THR A 482 -18.82 1.03 3.92
C THR A 482 -19.80 2.21 3.99
N ALA A 483 -19.67 3.21 3.10
CA ALA A 483 -20.60 4.33 3.00
C ALA A 483 -22.00 3.97 2.49
N PHE A 484 -22.13 2.82 1.84
CA PHE A 484 -23.36 2.40 1.18
C PHE A 484 -24.13 1.40 2.07
N LYS A 485 -25.43 1.63 2.21
CA LYS A 485 -26.31 0.70 2.94
C LYS A 485 -26.44 -0.62 2.19
N SER A 486 -26.61 -1.71 2.93
CA SER A 486 -26.94 -3.02 2.34
C SER A 486 -28.36 -3.00 1.77
N SER A 487 -28.58 -3.67 0.64
CA SER A 487 -29.92 -3.78 0.01
C SER A 487 -30.95 -4.45 0.92
N ASN A 488 -30.51 -5.15 1.96
CA ASN A 488 -31.35 -5.87 2.93
C ASN A 488 -31.69 -5.05 4.19
N GLU A 489 -31.17 -3.83 4.31
CA GLU A 489 -31.47 -2.89 5.40
C GLU A 489 -32.59 -1.92 4.96
N LYS A 490 -33.80 -2.48 4.69
CA LYS A 490 -35.03 -1.69 4.54
C LYS A 490 -35.79 -1.65 5.85
#